data_ea2bf049524aae27ac6099b760835a74
#
_entry.id   ea2bf049524aae27ac6099b760835a74
#
_cell.length_a   1.000
_cell.length_b   1.000
_cell.length_c   1.000
_cell.angle_alpha   90.00
_cell.angle_beta   90.00
_cell.angle_gamma   90.00
#
_symmetry.space_group_name_H-M   'P 1'
#
loop_
_entity.id
_entity.type
_entity.pdbx_description
1 polymer ?
#
loop_
_entity_poly.entity_id
_entity_poly.type
_entity_poly.pdbx_seq_one_letter_code
_entity_poly.pdbx_strand_id
1 'polypeptide(L)'
;MKGALLVLSLAFSLLANAAAPTPEDRLSTVFQAIEANQPDVALKRIDALIQDHPNFRLAHLVRGDLLLARGRPLQTFGNVAKTVPQEKIDDLRDEALARLRAQRQRPSEGRLPRLVLQLHPQQKHVLVVDSGRSRLYVFANADGRPQLVADYYVTLGKNGIEKTREGDQKTPIGVYHVTANLPRGKLADFYGAGAYPINYPNEWDRRMGRNGHGIWLHGVPAALYSRAPRASDGCIVLANPDLETVGRYVQVGLTPVIIADEIEWSDAETVEAERKSLAAALEQWRAAWESRDTERYLAHYSARFSSGTQNAAAWAAHKHKVNAAKSWIKVGLSQVSMFRYPRERDFVVVSFEQDYRSDTLSNAMRKRQYWVREGARWKIIYEGAA
;
A
#
# COMPACT_ATOMS: atom_id res chain seq x y z
N MET A 1 -9.76 68.59 -9.01
CA MET A 1 -9.56 67.46 -9.97
C MET A 1 -9.29 66.21 -9.13
N LYS A 2 -10.30 65.35 -9.04
CA LYS A 2 -10.22 64.08 -8.24
C LYS A 2 -9.97 62.94 -9.23
N GLY A 3 -8.78 62.34 -9.20
CA GLY A 3 -8.42 61.17 -9.99
C GLY A 3 -8.91 59.91 -9.31
N ALA A 4 -9.81 59.17 -9.93
CA ALA A 4 -10.26 57.85 -9.48
C ALA A 4 -9.28 56.76 -9.99
N LEU A 5 -8.67 56.01 -9.05
CA LEU A 5 -7.84 54.86 -9.35
C LEU A 5 -8.78 53.66 -9.56
N LEU A 6 -8.83 53.13 -10.78
CA LEU A 6 -9.54 51.89 -11.10
C LEU A 6 -8.61 50.70 -10.76
N VAL A 7 -8.96 49.95 -9.72
CA VAL A 7 -8.28 48.66 -9.36
C VAL A 7 -8.93 47.59 -10.22
N LEU A 8 -8.21 47.06 -11.21
CA LEU A 8 -8.60 45.93 -12.01
C LEU A 8 -8.24 44.66 -11.26
N SER A 9 -9.22 44.01 -10.64
CA SER A 9 -9.07 42.67 -9.99
C SER A 9 -9.02 41.61 -11.08
N LEU A 10 -7.83 41.11 -11.41
CA LEU A 10 -7.69 39.87 -12.20
C LEU A 10 -8.08 38.67 -11.31
N ALA A 11 -9.28 38.16 -11.52
CA ALA A 11 -9.68 36.86 -11.01
C ALA A 11 -8.98 35.78 -11.83
N PHE A 12 -7.90 35.18 -11.29
CA PHE A 12 -7.31 33.98 -11.84
C PHE A 12 -8.25 32.80 -11.49
N SER A 13 -9.10 32.43 -12.45
CA SER A 13 -9.85 31.17 -12.39
C SER A 13 -8.85 30.02 -12.52
N LEU A 14 -8.51 29.36 -11.42
CA LEU A 14 -7.88 28.06 -11.42
C LEU A 14 -8.86 27.06 -12.06
N LEU A 15 -8.76 26.87 -13.37
CA LEU A 15 -9.34 25.73 -14.05
C LEU A 15 -8.60 24.48 -13.50
N ALA A 16 -9.20 23.81 -12.52
CA ALA A 16 -8.79 22.47 -12.16
C ALA A 16 -8.90 21.62 -13.44
N ASN A 17 -7.76 21.28 -14.02
CA ASN A 17 -7.68 20.35 -15.13
C ASN A 17 -8.16 19.00 -14.61
N ALA A 18 -9.44 18.68 -14.77
CA ALA A 18 -9.98 17.36 -14.45
C ALA A 18 -9.22 16.35 -15.31
N ALA A 19 -8.46 15.46 -14.67
CA ALA A 19 -7.76 14.39 -15.36
C ALA A 19 -8.79 13.61 -16.21
N ALA A 20 -8.38 13.19 -17.41
CA ALA A 20 -9.25 12.36 -18.24
C ALA A 20 -9.68 11.09 -17.46
N PRO A 21 -10.97 10.66 -17.57
CA PRO A 21 -11.48 9.51 -16.83
C PRO A 21 -10.68 8.26 -17.17
N THR A 22 -10.27 7.54 -16.15
CA THR A 22 -9.53 6.28 -16.30
C THR A 22 -10.41 5.21 -16.95
N PRO A 23 -9.83 4.14 -17.53
CA PRO A 23 -10.61 3.01 -18.04
C PRO A 23 -11.50 2.37 -16.96
N GLU A 24 -11.08 2.41 -15.70
CA GLU A 24 -11.86 1.98 -14.54
C GLU A 24 -13.09 2.87 -14.32
N ASP A 25 -12.91 4.21 -14.36
CA ASP A 25 -14.04 5.14 -14.24
C ASP A 25 -15.03 4.97 -15.37
N ARG A 26 -14.55 4.74 -16.59
CA ARG A 26 -15.38 4.51 -17.77
C ARG A 26 -16.18 3.21 -17.64
N LEU A 27 -15.56 2.11 -17.17
CA LEU A 27 -16.26 0.86 -16.89
C LEU A 27 -17.32 1.03 -15.79
N SER A 28 -16.97 1.80 -14.74
CA SER A 28 -17.91 2.16 -13.66
C SER A 28 -19.15 2.87 -14.21
N THR A 29 -18.99 3.81 -15.16
CA THR A 29 -20.13 4.50 -15.78
C THR A 29 -21.01 3.56 -16.63
N VAL A 30 -20.43 2.47 -17.17
CA VAL A 30 -21.21 1.42 -17.86
C VAL A 30 -22.09 0.67 -16.88
N PHE A 31 -21.54 0.24 -15.75
CA PHE A 31 -22.30 -0.44 -14.69
C PHE A 31 -23.42 0.44 -14.14
N GLN A 32 -23.14 1.73 -13.90
CA GLN A 32 -24.17 2.70 -13.47
C GLN A 32 -25.31 2.82 -14.50
N ALA A 33 -25.01 2.82 -15.80
CA ALA A 33 -26.03 2.86 -16.83
C ALA A 33 -26.87 1.57 -16.87
N ILE A 34 -26.25 0.41 -16.62
CA ILE A 34 -26.96 -0.87 -16.48
C ILE A 34 -27.90 -0.83 -15.27
N GLU A 35 -27.41 -0.40 -14.12
CA GLU A 35 -28.22 -0.27 -12.88
C GLU A 35 -29.39 0.73 -13.04
N ALA A 36 -29.18 1.79 -13.83
CA ALA A 36 -30.24 2.77 -14.18
C ALA A 36 -31.21 2.29 -15.29
N ASN A 37 -31.09 1.03 -15.72
CA ASN A 37 -31.89 0.47 -16.82
C ASN A 37 -31.79 1.27 -18.12
N GLN A 38 -30.57 1.70 -18.48
CA GLN A 38 -30.23 2.46 -19.67
C GLN A 38 -29.30 1.64 -20.62
N PRO A 39 -29.76 0.54 -21.22
CA PRO A 39 -28.91 -0.39 -21.95
C PRO A 39 -28.23 0.23 -23.18
N ASP A 40 -28.88 1.17 -23.88
CA ASP A 40 -28.29 1.83 -25.05
C ASP A 40 -27.16 2.79 -24.64
N VAL A 41 -27.28 3.46 -23.51
CA VAL A 41 -26.23 4.29 -22.93
C VAL A 41 -25.05 3.42 -22.49
N ALA A 42 -25.33 2.31 -21.82
CA ALA A 42 -24.30 1.33 -21.42
C ALA A 42 -23.56 0.78 -22.63
N LEU A 43 -24.28 0.41 -23.71
CA LEU A 43 -23.68 -0.11 -24.93
C LEU A 43 -22.77 0.91 -25.61
N LYS A 44 -23.23 2.16 -25.75
CA LYS A 44 -22.41 3.24 -26.33
C LYS A 44 -21.12 3.47 -25.53
N ARG A 45 -21.20 3.45 -24.18
CA ARG A 45 -20.05 3.65 -23.30
C ARG A 45 -19.06 2.48 -23.38
N ILE A 46 -19.56 1.23 -23.41
CA ILE A 46 -18.69 0.05 -23.48
C ILE A 46 -18.03 -0.06 -24.86
N ASP A 47 -18.70 0.29 -25.95
CA ASP A 47 -18.12 0.34 -27.28
C ASP A 47 -16.94 1.32 -27.35
N ALA A 48 -17.11 2.50 -26.78
CA ALA A 48 -16.03 3.49 -26.70
C ALA A 48 -14.85 2.99 -25.83
N LEU A 49 -15.13 2.29 -24.73
CA LEU A 49 -14.07 1.68 -23.90
C LEU A 49 -13.30 0.60 -24.66
N ILE A 50 -13.99 -0.26 -25.41
CA ILE A 50 -13.37 -1.34 -26.22
C ILE A 50 -12.54 -0.75 -27.37
N GLN A 51 -12.98 0.35 -27.99
CA GLN A 51 -12.24 1.02 -29.04
C GLN A 51 -10.85 1.45 -28.57
N ASP A 52 -10.75 2.01 -27.36
CA ASP A 52 -9.48 2.47 -26.78
C ASP A 52 -8.68 1.31 -26.13
N HIS A 53 -9.37 0.27 -25.65
CA HIS A 53 -8.78 -0.88 -24.96
C HIS A 53 -9.30 -2.21 -25.55
N PRO A 54 -8.90 -2.59 -26.79
CA PRO A 54 -9.45 -3.74 -27.49
C PRO A 54 -9.10 -5.10 -26.83
N ASN A 55 -8.11 -5.12 -25.95
CA ASN A 55 -7.71 -6.30 -25.17
C ASN A 55 -8.42 -6.43 -23.81
N PHE A 56 -9.40 -5.55 -23.49
CA PHE A 56 -10.14 -5.58 -22.24
C PHE A 56 -11.28 -6.61 -22.29
N ARG A 57 -10.97 -7.86 -21.98
CA ARG A 57 -11.88 -9.00 -22.09
C ARG A 57 -13.19 -8.84 -21.33
N LEU A 58 -13.13 -8.29 -20.10
CA LEU A 58 -14.35 -8.02 -19.33
C LEU A 58 -15.29 -7.06 -20.05
N ALA A 59 -14.75 -6.02 -20.70
CA ALA A 59 -15.58 -5.10 -21.48
C ALA A 59 -16.30 -5.81 -22.64
N HIS A 60 -15.63 -6.73 -23.32
CA HIS A 60 -16.26 -7.55 -24.37
C HIS A 60 -17.36 -8.46 -23.82
N LEU A 61 -17.18 -9.04 -22.63
CA LEU A 61 -18.20 -9.88 -22.00
C LEU A 61 -19.45 -9.06 -21.66
N VAL A 62 -19.29 -7.88 -21.04
CA VAL A 62 -20.38 -6.94 -20.73
C VAL A 62 -21.11 -6.51 -22.00
N ARG A 63 -20.37 -6.17 -23.07
CA ARG A 63 -20.94 -5.83 -24.37
C ARG A 63 -21.79 -6.97 -24.94
N GLY A 64 -21.28 -8.21 -24.88
CA GLY A 64 -22.01 -9.41 -25.33
C GLY A 64 -23.34 -9.57 -24.61
N ASP A 65 -23.36 -9.45 -23.30
CA ASP A 65 -24.58 -9.53 -22.50
C ASP A 65 -25.57 -8.41 -22.83
N LEU A 66 -25.11 -7.16 -23.00
CA LEU A 66 -25.96 -6.03 -23.38
C LEU A 66 -26.63 -6.25 -24.74
N LEU A 67 -25.92 -6.84 -25.71
CA LEU A 67 -26.48 -7.18 -27.00
C LEU A 67 -27.50 -8.33 -26.92
N LEU A 68 -27.22 -9.37 -26.12
CA LEU A 68 -28.15 -10.49 -25.91
C LEU A 68 -29.42 -10.02 -25.19
N ALA A 69 -29.31 -9.08 -24.24
CA ALA A 69 -30.46 -8.54 -23.51
C ALA A 69 -31.48 -7.85 -24.40
N ARG A 70 -31.13 -7.42 -25.61
CA ARG A 70 -32.06 -6.84 -26.59
C ARG A 70 -33.06 -7.88 -27.16
N GLY A 71 -32.63 -9.15 -27.22
CA GLY A 71 -33.44 -10.19 -27.84
C GLY A 71 -34.04 -11.19 -26.84
N ARG A 72 -33.52 -11.28 -25.63
CA ARG A 72 -33.96 -12.22 -24.59
C ARG A 72 -33.54 -11.80 -23.20
N PRO A 73 -34.30 -12.17 -22.15
CA PRO A 73 -33.86 -11.99 -20.80
C PRO A 73 -32.54 -12.70 -20.48
N LEU A 74 -31.62 -12.01 -19.77
CA LEU A 74 -30.39 -12.63 -19.27
C LEU A 74 -30.70 -13.44 -18.02
N GLN A 75 -30.19 -14.67 -17.95
CA GLN A 75 -30.32 -15.52 -16.76
C GLN A 75 -29.15 -15.34 -15.80
N THR A 76 -27.97 -15.04 -16.34
CA THR A 76 -26.72 -14.85 -15.59
C THR A 76 -25.87 -13.80 -16.29
N PHE A 77 -24.89 -13.24 -15.59
CA PHE A 77 -23.84 -12.45 -16.20
C PHE A 77 -22.85 -13.36 -16.97
N GLY A 78 -22.45 -12.96 -18.16
CA GLY A 78 -21.52 -13.73 -19.01
C GLY A 78 -22.20 -14.90 -19.72
N ASN A 79 -23.27 -14.63 -20.47
CA ASN A 79 -23.90 -15.63 -21.32
C ASN A 79 -23.07 -15.86 -22.59
N VAL A 80 -22.34 -16.96 -22.62
CA VAL A 80 -21.50 -17.38 -23.76
C VAL A 80 -21.91 -18.75 -24.27
N ALA A 81 -21.46 -19.11 -25.48
CA ALA A 81 -21.64 -20.43 -26.02
C ALA A 81 -21.00 -21.50 -25.10
N LYS A 82 -21.63 -22.69 -25.02
CA LYS A 82 -21.13 -23.82 -24.19
C LYS A 82 -19.73 -24.31 -24.59
N THR A 83 -19.24 -23.89 -25.75
CA THR A 83 -17.89 -24.20 -26.25
C THR A 83 -16.78 -23.39 -25.59
N VAL A 84 -17.12 -22.30 -24.89
CA VAL A 84 -16.15 -21.49 -24.16
C VAL A 84 -15.85 -22.15 -22.83
N PRO A 85 -14.55 -22.32 -22.45
CA PRO A 85 -14.18 -22.87 -21.14
C PRO A 85 -14.80 -22.06 -20.00
N GLN A 86 -15.58 -22.72 -19.14
CA GLN A 86 -16.33 -22.08 -18.06
C GLN A 86 -15.41 -21.30 -17.09
N GLU A 87 -14.24 -21.85 -16.79
CA GLU A 87 -13.24 -21.22 -15.94
C GLU A 87 -12.87 -19.80 -16.40
N LYS A 88 -12.72 -19.58 -17.72
CA LYS A 88 -12.42 -18.24 -18.26
C LYS A 88 -13.57 -17.25 -18.09
N ILE A 89 -14.80 -17.73 -18.04
CA ILE A 89 -15.97 -16.90 -17.80
C ILE A 89 -16.08 -16.59 -16.31
N ASP A 90 -15.81 -17.56 -15.46
CA ASP A 90 -15.81 -17.38 -14.00
C ASP A 90 -14.73 -16.38 -13.57
N ASP A 91 -13.55 -16.42 -14.18
CA ASP A 91 -12.49 -15.42 -14.00
C ASP A 91 -12.99 -13.99 -14.30
N LEU A 92 -13.72 -13.80 -15.40
CA LEU A 92 -14.28 -12.49 -15.77
C LEU A 92 -15.44 -12.05 -14.86
N ARG A 93 -16.24 -13.02 -14.37
CA ARG A 93 -17.29 -12.78 -13.37
C ARG A 93 -16.70 -12.32 -12.05
N ASP A 94 -15.64 -12.97 -11.60
CA ASP A 94 -14.93 -12.61 -10.38
C ASP A 94 -14.30 -11.23 -10.49
N GLU A 95 -13.72 -10.89 -11.65
CA GLU A 95 -13.20 -9.57 -11.94
C GLU A 95 -14.30 -8.50 -11.88
N ALA A 96 -15.44 -8.73 -12.56
CA ALA A 96 -16.57 -7.81 -12.52
C ALA A 96 -17.09 -7.58 -11.10
N LEU A 97 -17.24 -8.67 -10.34
CA LEU A 97 -17.73 -8.64 -8.98
C LEU A 97 -16.78 -7.88 -8.04
N ALA A 98 -15.46 -8.11 -8.17
CA ALA A 98 -14.46 -7.39 -7.40
C ALA A 98 -14.49 -5.88 -7.67
N ARG A 99 -14.61 -5.47 -8.94
CA ARG A 99 -14.71 -4.05 -9.33
C ARG A 99 -15.99 -3.40 -8.82
N LEU A 100 -17.14 -4.06 -8.95
CA LEU A 100 -18.43 -3.57 -8.44
C LEU A 100 -18.44 -3.43 -6.91
N ARG A 101 -17.89 -4.41 -6.19
CA ARG A 101 -17.75 -4.35 -4.73
C ARG A 101 -16.88 -3.18 -4.30
N ALA A 102 -15.73 -3.00 -4.92
CA ALA A 102 -14.82 -1.90 -4.63
C ALA A 102 -15.49 -0.53 -4.87
N GLN A 103 -16.25 -0.38 -5.95
CA GLN A 103 -17.00 0.84 -6.24
C GLN A 103 -18.05 1.14 -5.17
N ARG A 104 -18.82 0.14 -4.73
CA ARG A 104 -19.88 0.30 -3.71
C ARG A 104 -19.33 0.52 -2.30
N GLN A 105 -18.12 0.08 -2.05
CA GLN A 105 -17.45 0.15 -0.74
C GLN A 105 -16.31 1.16 -0.72
N ARG A 106 -16.38 2.19 -1.56
CA ARG A 106 -15.40 3.27 -1.50
C ARG A 106 -15.40 3.92 -0.11
N PRO A 107 -14.22 4.21 0.44
CA PRO A 107 -14.13 4.92 1.71
C PRO A 107 -14.81 6.27 1.60
N SER A 108 -15.54 6.67 2.63
CA SER A 108 -16.13 8.00 2.71
C SER A 108 -15.03 9.06 2.69
N GLU A 109 -15.36 10.23 2.15
CA GLU A 109 -14.44 11.37 2.12
C GLU A 109 -13.89 11.70 3.52
N GLY A 110 -12.62 12.04 3.62
CA GLY A 110 -11.96 12.37 4.88
C GLY A 110 -11.55 11.17 5.74
N ARG A 111 -11.90 9.94 5.37
CA ARG A 111 -11.42 8.75 6.08
C ARG A 111 -9.97 8.43 5.71
N LEU A 112 -9.19 8.06 6.71
CA LEU A 112 -7.77 7.70 6.58
C LEU A 112 -7.56 6.19 6.77
N PRO A 113 -6.59 5.59 6.06
CA PRO A 113 -6.19 4.20 6.30
C PRO A 113 -5.43 4.15 7.63
N ARG A 114 -5.98 3.44 8.61
CA ARG A 114 -5.37 3.31 9.94
C ARG A 114 -4.00 2.65 9.92
N LEU A 115 -3.64 2.01 8.81
CA LEU A 115 -2.32 1.42 8.58
C LEU A 115 -1.20 2.46 8.46
N VAL A 116 -1.52 3.72 8.08
CA VAL A 116 -0.54 4.78 7.86
C VAL A 116 -0.68 5.83 8.96
N LEU A 117 0.17 5.75 9.99
CA LEU A 117 0.16 6.70 11.11
C LEU A 117 0.99 7.95 10.80
N GLN A 118 2.16 7.76 10.16
CA GLN A 118 3.06 8.86 9.81
C GLN A 118 3.96 8.51 8.63
N LEU A 119 4.07 9.42 7.68
CA LEU A 119 5.09 9.42 6.64
C LEU A 119 6.18 10.43 6.99
N HIS A 120 7.44 10.10 6.74
CA HIS A 120 8.51 11.10 6.89
C HIS A 120 8.58 12.02 5.64
N PRO A 121 9.13 13.24 5.73
CA PRO A 121 9.03 14.25 4.67
C PRO A 121 9.55 13.84 3.29
N GLN A 122 10.52 12.93 3.22
CA GLN A 122 11.07 12.45 1.94
C GLN A 122 10.19 11.40 1.26
N GLN A 123 9.29 10.74 1.98
CA GLN A 123 8.31 9.81 1.42
C GLN A 123 7.16 10.59 0.81
N LYS A 124 7.19 10.80 -0.50
CA LYS A 124 6.12 11.58 -1.18
C LYS A 124 4.81 10.81 -1.25
N HIS A 125 4.86 9.49 -1.33
CA HIS A 125 3.68 8.62 -1.45
C HIS A 125 3.85 7.34 -0.66
N VAL A 126 2.72 6.69 -0.37
CA VAL A 126 2.63 5.31 0.12
C VAL A 126 1.60 4.55 -0.70
N LEU A 127 1.90 3.29 -1.00
CA LEU A 127 1.01 2.35 -1.68
C LEU A 127 0.40 1.41 -0.63
N VAL A 128 -0.92 1.29 -0.62
CA VAL A 128 -1.64 0.40 0.30
C VAL A 128 -2.51 -0.55 -0.49
N VAL A 129 -2.25 -1.85 -0.38
CA VAL A 129 -2.99 -2.91 -1.07
C VAL A 129 -4.02 -3.50 -0.13
N ASP A 130 -5.30 -3.43 -0.53
CA ASP A 130 -6.44 -4.10 0.08
C ASP A 130 -6.76 -5.36 -0.74
N SER A 131 -6.39 -6.52 -0.21
CA SER A 131 -6.59 -7.77 -0.94
C SER A 131 -8.04 -8.23 -0.96
N GLY A 132 -8.82 -7.86 0.04
CA GLY A 132 -10.25 -8.18 0.11
C GLY A 132 -11.06 -7.47 -0.97
N ARG A 133 -10.63 -6.25 -1.33
CA ARG A 133 -11.25 -5.43 -2.40
C ARG A 133 -10.53 -5.51 -3.74
N SER A 134 -9.40 -6.21 -3.83
CA SER A 134 -8.52 -6.23 -5.03
C SER A 134 -8.17 -4.81 -5.50
N ARG A 135 -7.75 -3.95 -4.54
CA ARG A 135 -7.41 -2.55 -4.80
C ARG A 135 -6.03 -2.20 -4.28
N LEU A 136 -5.36 -1.35 -5.04
CA LEU A 136 -4.16 -0.63 -4.61
C LEU A 136 -4.53 0.85 -4.51
N TYR A 137 -4.40 1.40 -3.32
CA TYR A 137 -4.60 2.83 -3.05
C TYR A 137 -3.26 3.54 -3.03
N VAL A 138 -3.20 4.72 -3.65
CA VAL A 138 -2.06 5.64 -3.61
C VAL A 138 -2.42 6.80 -2.71
N PHE A 139 -1.61 7.03 -1.69
CA PHE A 139 -1.75 8.20 -0.83
C PHE A 139 -0.53 9.11 -1.00
N ALA A 140 -0.77 10.40 -1.17
CA ALA A 140 0.26 11.42 -1.06
C ALA A 140 0.57 11.74 0.40
N ASN A 141 1.78 12.20 0.66
CA ASN A 141 2.20 12.71 1.95
C ASN A 141 1.80 14.19 2.09
N ALA A 142 0.78 14.47 2.86
CA ALA A 142 0.36 15.82 3.24
C ALA A 142 0.83 16.10 4.67
N ASP A 143 2.05 16.63 4.82
CA ASP A 143 2.67 16.95 6.11
C ASP A 143 2.67 15.78 7.11
N GLY A 144 3.08 14.60 6.61
CA GLY A 144 3.15 13.36 7.40
C GLY A 144 1.85 12.54 7.39
N ARG A 145 0.74 13.06 6.89
CA ARG A 145 -0.58 12.40 6.82
C ARG A 145 -0.86 11.85 5.44
N PRO A 146 -1.52 10.68 5.32
CA PRO A 146 -1.92 10.14 4.04
C PRO A 146 -3.13 10.89 3.47
N GLN A 147 -3.03 11.37 2.24
CA GLN A 147 -4.12 11.92 1.46
C GLN A 147 -4.36 11.05 0.23
N LEU A 148 -5.56 10.51 0.06
CA LEU A 148 -5.89 9.66 -1.08
C LEU A 148 -5.76 10.43 -2.41
N VAL A 149 -4.99 9.87 -3.33
CA VAL A 149 -4.75 10.44 -4.67
C VAL A 149 -5.47 9.64 -5.74
N ALA A 150 -5.34 8.31 -5.68
CA ALA A 150 -5.90 7.39 -6.67
C ALA A 150 -6.04 5.98 -6.10
N ASP A 151 -6.84 5.16 -6.78
CA ASP A 151 -6.93 3.75 -6.50
C ASP A 151 -7.06 2.94 -7.81
N TYR A 152 -6.50 1.73 -7.81
CA TYR A 152 -6.38 0.88 -8.99
C TYR A 152 -6.81 -0.55 -8.69
N TYR A 153 -7.44 -1.21 -9.67
CA TYR A 153 -7.70 -2.63 -9.58
C TYR A 153 -6.40 -3.43 -9.62
N VAL A 154 -6.28 -4.46 -8.77
CA VAL A 154 -5.13 -5.35 -8.75
C VAL A 154 -5.53 -6.83 -8.72
N THR A 155 -4.73 -7.64 -9.40
CA THR A 155 -4.72 -9.09 -9.27
C THR A 155 -3.65 -9.51 -8.27
N LEU A 156 -3.96 -10.47 -7.42
CA LEU A 156 -3.11 -10.98 -6.34
C LEU A 156 -2.89 -12.49 -6.49
N GLY A 157 -2.17 -13.08 -5.54
CA GLY A 157 -1.84 -14.50 -5.51
C GLY A 157 -3.06 -15.41 -5.61
N LYS A 158 -3.01 -16.39 -6.54
CA LYS A 158 -4.13 -17.32 -6.79
C LYS A 158 -4.52 -18.16 -5.58
N ASN A 159 -3.58 -18.44 -4.69
CA ASN A 159 -3.83 -19.14 -3.44
C ASN A 159 -4.09 -18.19 -2.27
N GLY A 160 -4.37 -16.89 -2.57
CA GLY A 160 -4.71 -15.87 -1.59
C GLY A 160 -3.52 -15.08 -1.07
N ILE A 161 -3.60 -14.71 0.20
CA ILE A 161 -2.63 -13.88 0.90
C ILE A 161 -1.97 -14.67 2.03
N GLU A 162 -1.04 -14.02 2.74
CA GLU A 162 -0.25 -14.63 3.82
C GLU A 162 0.78 -15.63 3.30
N LYS A 163 1.65 -15.12 2.45
CA LYS A 163 2.80 -15.87 1.94
C LYS A 163 3.72 -16.29 3.09
N THR A 164 4.01 -17.59 3.14
CA THR A 164 4.90 -18.17 4.18
C THR A 164 6.12 -18.87 3.61
N ARG A 165 6.03 -19.41 2.38
CA ARG A 165 7.10 -20.15 1.73
C ARG A 165 7.18 -19.87 0.24
N GLU A 166 8.32 -20.16 -0.34
CA GLU A 166 8.53 -20.10 -1.77
C GLU A 166 7.55 -21.03 -2.51
N GLY A 167 7.04 -20.59 -3.67
CA GLY A 167 6.14 -21.39 -4.51
C GLY A 167 4.71 -21.54 -4.00
N ASP A 168 4.31 -20.97 -2.86
CA ASP A 168 2.94 -21.09 -2.31
C ASP A 168 1.89 -20.27 -3.08
N GLN A 169 2.32 -19.43 -4.03
CA GLN A 169 1.48 -18.61 -4.91
C GLN A 169 0.55 -17.65 -4.14
N LYS A 170 1.02 -17.20 -2.99
CA LYS A 170 0.34 -16.24 -2.12
C LYS A 170 1.05 -14.89 -2.14
N THR A 171 0.28 -13.83 -2.01
CA THR A 171 0.80 -12.48 -1.77
C THR A 171 1.12 -12.30 -0.28
N PRO A 172 2.27 -11.74 0.10
CA PRO A 172 2.59 -11.54 1.52
C PRO A 172 1.73 -10.44 2.15
N ILE A 173 1.60 -10.49 3.47
CA ILE A 173 1.01 -9.43 4.29
C ILE A 173 2.12 -8.75 5.08
N GLY A 174 2.16 -7.43 5.08
CA GLY A 174 3.19 -6.70 5.83
C GLY A 174 3.43 -5.29 5.33
N VAL A 175 4.50 -4.70 5.86
CA VAL A 175 4.99 -3.38 5.51
C VAL A 175 6.33 -3.52 4.79
N TYR A 176 6.32 -3.16 3.52
CA TYR A 176 7.44 -3.30 2.60
C TYR A 176 7.83 -1.94 2.02
N HIS A 177 8.83 -1.91 1.14
CA HIS A 177 9.17 -0.76 0.30
C HIS A 177 9.64 -1.23 -1.07
N VAL A 178 9.51 -0.37 -2.07
CA VAL A 178 10.00 -0.63 -3.42
C VAL A 178 11.52 -0.61 -3.43
N THR A 179 12.15 -1.65 -3.99
CA THR A 179 13.63 -1.80 -3.99
C THR A 179 14.28 -1.48 -5.33
N ALA A 180 13.52 -1.55 -6.43
CA ALA A 180 14.03 -1.28 -7.77
C ALA A 180 12.91 -0.82 -8.72
N ASN A 181 13.32 -0.23 -9.85
CA ASN A 181 12.48 0.01 -11.02
C ASN A 181 13.06 -0.78 -12.19
N LEU A 182 12.32 -1.77 -12.67
CA LEU A 182 12.69 -2.63 -13.78
C LEU A 182 11.89 -2.23 -15.03
N PRO A 183 12.49 -1.51 -15.99
CA PRO A 183 11.78 -1.06 -17.17
C PRO A 183 11.46 -2.20 -18.14
N ARG A 184 10.37 -2.07 -18.91
CA ARG A 184 9.87 -3.06 -19.88
C ARG A 184 10.96 -3.69 -20.74
N GLY A 185 11.90 -2.89 -21.28
CA GLY A 185 12.94 -3.38 -22.19
C GLY A 185 13.92 -4.41 -21.60
N LYS A 186 13.87 -4.63 -20.28
CA LYS A 186 14.70 -5.61 -19.56
C LYS A 186 13.92 -6.83 -19.08
N LEU A 187 12.62 -6.92 -19.40
CA LEU A 187 11.70 -7.92 -18.86
C LEU A 187 11.01 -8.70 -19.99
N ALA A 188 10.60 -9.94 -19.70
CA ALA A 188 9.70 -10.69 -20.56
C ALA A 188 8.32 -10.01 -20.65
N ASP A 189 7.58 -10.22 -21.74
CA ASP A 189 6.23 -9.68 -21.96
C ASP A 189 5.25 -10.00 -20.81
N PHE A 190 5.50 -11.08 -20.09
CA PHE A 190 4.75 -11.48 -18.89
C PHE A 190 4.59 -10.36 -17.85
N TYR A 191 5.59 -9.47 -17.74
CA TYR A 191 5.62 -8.36 -16.78
C TYR A 191 5.05 -7.04 -17.34
N GLY A 192 4.62 -7.03 -18.58
CA GLY A 192 3.96 -5.90 -19.23
C GLY A 192 4.79 -4.63 -19.32
N ALA A 193 4.26 -3.52 -18.81
CA ALA A 193 4.89 -2.20 -18.87
C ALA A 193 6.14 -2.05 -17.99
N GLY A 194 6.40 -2.98 -17.08
CA GLY A 194 7.56 -2.94 -16.18
C GLY A 194 7.30 -3.63 -14.85
N ALA A 195 8.24 -3.50 -13.90
CA ALA A 195 8.08 -4.07 -12.57
C ALA A 195 8.77 -3.25 -11.48
N TYR A 196 8.21 -3.29 -10.28
CA TYR A 196 8.71 -2.69 -9.05
C TYR A 196 8.81 -3.78 -7.97
N PRO A 197 9.99 -4.40 -7.80
CA PRO A 197 10.23 -5.34 -6.72
C PRO A 197 10.06 -4.69 -5.34
N ILE A 198 9.57 -5.48 -4.36
CA ILE A 198 9.52 -5.09 -2.96
C ILE A 198 10.49 -5.93 -2.12
N ASN A 199 10.86 -5.46 -0.93
CA ASN A 199 11.80 -6.12 -0.03
C ASN A 199 11.21 -7.32 0.73
N TYR A 200 10.40 -8.15 0.06
CA TYR A 200 9.96 -9.43 0.63
C TYR A 200 11.03 -10.52 0.43
N PRO A 201 11.35 -11.33 1.44
CA PRO A 201 10.97 -11.23 2.85
C PRO A 201 11.74 -10.12 3.56
N ASN A 202 11.03 -9.29 4.35
CA ASN A 202 11.65 -8.29 5.20
C ASN A 202 12.23 -8.94 6.48
N GLU A 203 12.79 -8.17 7.41
CA GLU A 203 13.37 -8.68 8.65
C GLU A 203 12.34 -9.36 9.56
N TRP A 204 11.09 -8.87 9.56
CA TRP A 204 10.00 -9.48 10.33
C TRP A 204 9.54 -10.80 9.71
N ASP A 205 9.43 -10.88 8.39
CA ASP A 205 9.11 -12.12 7.68
C ASP A 205 10.15 -13.21 7.98
N ARG A 206 11.44 -12.86 7.89
CA ARG A 206 12.54 -13.80 8.22
C ARG A 206 12.49 -14.26 9.67
N ARG A 207 12.19 -13.34 10.61
CA ARG A 207 11.99 -13.69 12.03
C ARG A 207 10.84 -14.68 12.23
N MET A 208 9.77 -14.55 11.45
CA MET A 208 8.62 -15.45 11.47
C MET A 208 8.84 -16.75 10.67
N GLY A 209 10.06 -16.98 10.17
CA GLY A 209 10.39 -18.17 9.38
C GLY A 209 9.82 -18.15 7.97
N ARG A 210 9.32 -17.01 7.49
CA ARG A 210 8.80 -16.86 6.13
C ARG A 210 9.96 -16.75 5.14
N ASN A 211 9.81 -17.35 3.97
CA ASN A 211 10.83 -17.36 2.93
C ASN A 211 10.24 -17.18 1.52
N GLY A 212 11.12 -17.27 0.52
CA GLY A 212 10.82 -17.02 -0.88
C GLY A 212 11.33 -15.66 -1.34
N HIS A 213 11.00 -15.29 -2.56
CA HIS A 213 11.46 -14.06 -3.23
C HIS A 213 10.53 -13.68 -4.38
N GLY A 214 10.85 -12.60 -5.11
CA GLY A 214 10.19 -12.28 -6.38
C GLY A 214 8.79 -11.74 -6.26
N ILE A 215 8.46 -11.04 -5.17
CA ILE A 215 7.18 -10.32 -5.06
C ILE A 215 7.34 -8.91 -5.62
N TRP A 216 6.62 -8.65 -6.71
CA TRP A 216 6.72 -7.41 -7.48
C TRP A 216 5.34 -6.80 -7.73
N LEU A 217 5.30 -5.47 -7.88
CA LEU A 217 4.22 -4.82 -8.60
C LEU A 217 4.60 -4.83 -10.08
N HIS A 218 3.73 -5.35 -10.98
CA HIS A 218 4.04 -5.40 -12.41
C HIS A 218 2.79 -5.34 -13.28
N GLY A 219 2.98 -5.16 -14.57
CA GLY A 219 1.91 -5.11 -15.56
C GLY A 219 1.42 -6.49 -16.00
N VAL A 220 0.63 -6.50 -17.05
CA VAL A 220 0.11 -7.71 -17.72
C VAL A 220 0.73 -7.85 -19.10
N PRO A 221 0.81 -9.09 -19.68
CA PRO A 221 1.19 -9.28 -21.07
C PRO A 221 0.40 -8.36 -22.03
N ALA A 222 1.02 -7.94 -23.12
CA ALA A 222 0.42 -6.99 -24.07
C ALA A 222 -0.95 -7.45 -24.63
N ALA A 223 -1.18 -8.77 -24.70
CA ALA A 223 -2.46 -9.35 -25.14
C ALA A 223 -3.61 -9.24 -24.13
N LEU A 224 -3.34 -8.74 -22.91
CA LEU A 224 -4.31 -8.62 -21.83
C LEU A 224 -4.41 -7.17 -21.37
N TYR A 225 -5.60 -6.79 -20.89
CA TYR A 225 -5.79 -5.55 -20.14
C TYR A 225 -5.69 -5.79 -18.63
N SER A 226 -6.34 -6.85 -18.14
CA SER A 226 -6.40 -7.22 -16.71
C SER A 226 -6.53 -8.75 -16.57
N ARG A 227 -6.50 -9.23 -15.33
CA ARG A 227 -6.70 -10.63 -14.95
C ARG A 227 -7.75 -10.71 -13.85
N ALA A 228 -8.24 -11.93 -13.57
CA ALA A 228 -9.08 -12.20 -12.39
C ALA A 228 -8.40 -11.74 -11.09
N PRO A 229 -9.18 -11.47 -10.02
CA PRO A 229 -8.63 -10.94 -8.75
C PRO A 229 -7.54 -11.81 -8.14
N ARG A 230 -7.62 -13.14 -8.39
CA ARG A 230 -6.69 -14.15 -7.86
C ARG A 230 -6.11 -14.99 -8.97
N ALA A 231 -5.15 -14.42 -9.70
CA ALA A 231 -4.56 -15.04 -10.87
C ALA A 231 -3.04 -14.79 -11.02
N SER A 232 -2.34 -14.41 -9.93
CA SER A 232 -0.87 -14.29 -9.94
C SER A 232 -0.22 -15.37 -9.08
N ASP A 233 1.09 -15.54 -9.22
CA ASP A 233 1.89 -16.43 -8.38
C ASP A 233 2.40 -15.74 -7.09
N GLY A 234 1.73 -14.65 -6.69
CA GLY A 234 2.02 -13.89 -5.47
C GLY A 234 2.33 -12.41 -5.72
N CYS A 235 2.58 -12.01 -6.95
CA CYS A 235 2.79 -10.61 -7.32
C CYS A 235 1.50 -9.78 -7.26
N ILE A 236 1.66 -8.47 -7.22
CA ILE A 236 0.59 -7.48 -7.32
C ILE A 236 0.57 -7.00 -8.77
N VAL A 237 -0.46 -7.42 -9.54
CA VAL A 237 -0.51 -7.19 -10.99
C VAL A 237 -1.54 -6.12 -11.32
N LEU A 238 -1.14 -5.13 -12.12
CA LEU A 238 -1.97 -4.01 -12.57
C LEU A 238 -2.16 -4.05 -14.09
N ALA A 239 -3.17 -3.36 -14.60
CA ALA A 239 -3.20 -3.02 -16.01
C ALA A 239 -1.97 -2.18 -16.38
N ASN A 240 -1.46 -2.31 -17.61
CA ASN A 240 -0.24 -1.60 -18.02
C ASN A 240 -0.35 -0.07 -17.87
N PRO A 241 -1.43 0.61 -18.28
CA PRO A 241 -1.58 2.06 -18.08
C PRO A 241 -1.61 2.44 -16.59
N ASP A 242 -2.21 1.60 -15.75
CA ASP A 242 -2.29 1.83 -14.31
C ASP A 242 -0.91 1.70 -13.67
N LEU A 243 -0.12 0.68 -14.07
CA LEU A 243 1.25 0.52 -13.59
C LEU A 243 2.15 1.70 -13.97
N GLU A 244 2.04 2.20 -15.20
CA GLU A 244 2.78 3.38 -15.66
C GLU A 244 2.42 4.63 -14.83
N THR A 245 1.15 4.78 -14.47
CA THR A 245 0.70 5.88 -13.62
C THR A 245 1.18 5.71 -12.19
N VAL A 246 1.06 4.51 -11.61
CA VAL A 246 1.58 4.16 -10.27
C VAL A 246 3.09 4.39 -10.22
N GLY A 247 3.81 4.09 -11.30
CA GLY A 247 5.25 4.31 -11.40
C GLY A 247 5.69 5.76 -11.16
N ARG A 248 4.83 6.75 -11.47
CA ARG A 248 5.10 8.18 -11.21
C ARG A 248 5.09 8.53 -9.73
N TYR A 249 4.45 7.71 -8.90
CA TYR A 249 4.38 7.87 -7.45
C TYR A 249 5.49 7.11 -6.72
N VAL A 250 6.25 6.25 -7.41
CA VAL A 250 7.27 5.41 -6.81
C VAL A 250 8.60 6.15 -6.68
N GLN A 251 9.16 6.12 -5.49
CA GLN A 251 10.54 6.47 -5.16
C GLN A 251 11.24 5.20 -4.70
N VAL A 252 12.19 4.69 -5.50
CA VAL A 252 12.97 3.48 -5.15
C VAL A 252 13.71 3.69 -3.82
N GLY A 253 13.61 2.72 -2.92
CA GLY A 253 14.17 2.77 -1.57
C GLY A 253 13.34 3.55 -0.54
N LEU A 254 12.32 4.33 -0.97
CA LEU A 254 11.57 5.22 -0.07
C LEU A 254 10.07 4.92 -0.01
N THR A 255 9.42 4.63 -1.17
CA THR A 255 7.96 4.43 -1.19
C THR A 255 7.58 3.16 -0.43
N PRO A 256 6.83 3.28 0.69
CA PRO A 256 6.29 2.14 1.39
C PRO A 256 5.22 1.43 0.57
N VAL A 257 5.14 0.10 0.71
CA VAL A 257 4.10 -0.76 0.15
C VAL A 257 3.52 -1.57 1.30
N ILE A 258 2.32 -1.23 1.73
CA ILE A 258 1.62 -1.94 2.79
C ILE A 258 0.61 -2.89 2.14
N ILE A 259 0.69 -4.18 2.46
CA ILE A 259 -0.22 -5.19 1.92
C ILE A 259 -1.04 -5.76 3.07
N ALA A 260 -2.35 -5.57 3.01
CA ALA A 260 -3.31 -5.99 4.01
C ALA A 260 -4.40 -6.88 3.41
N ASP A 261 -5.06 -7.66 4.25
CA ASP A 261 -6.29 -8.37 3.88
C ASP A 261 -7.46 -7.42 3.71
N GLU A 262 -7.58 -6.45 4.61
CA GLU A 262 -8.56 -5.38 4.58
C GLU A 262 -7.98 -4.11 5.19
N ILE A 263 -8.34 -2.94 4.64
CA ILE A 263 -7.99 -1.65 5.21
C ILE A 263 -9.07 -1.21 6.19
N GLU A 264 -8.69 -1.03 7.45
CA GLU A 264 -9.52 -0.34 8.44
C GLU A 264 -9.44 1.18 8.17
N TRP A 265 -10.59 1.76 7.83
CA TRP A 265 -10.74 3.20 7.61
C TRP A 265 -11.23 3.88 8.88
N SER A 266 -10.54 4.96 9.28
CA SER A 266 -10.82 5.69 10.52
C SER A 266 -10.91 7.19 10.27
N ASP A 267 -11.40 7.92 11.27
CA ASP A 267 -11.32 9.39 11.28
C ASP A 267 -9.88 9.86 11.58
N ALA A 268 -9.60 11.09 11.21
CA ALA A 268 -8.27 11.70 11.39
C ALA A 268 -7.89 11.85 12.88
N GLU A 269 -8.85 12.04 13.78
CA GLU A 269 -8.63 12.21 15.21
C GLU A 269 -8.12 10.91 15.84
N THR A 270 -8.76 9.79 15.53
CA THR A 270 -8.34 8.44 15.99
C THR A 270 -6.92 8.11 15.53
N VAL A 271 -6.61 8.34 14.24
CA VAL A 271 -5.27 8.10 13.68
C VAL A 271 -4.23 8.99 14.36
N GLU A 272 -4.55 10.26 14.56
CA GLU A 272 -3.67 11.24 15.20
C GLU A 272 -3.41 10.92 16.69
N ALA A 273 -4.43 10.48 17.42
CA ALA A 273 -4.29 10.08 18.83
C ALA A 273 -3.33 8.89 18.96
N GLU A 274 -3.44 7.90 18.06
CA GLU A 274 -2.54 6.76 18.05
C GLU A 274 -1.11 7.14 17.67
N ARG A 275 -0.94 7.97 16.64
CA ARG A 275 0.35 8.52 16.23
C ARG A 275 1.03 9.24 17.39
N LYS A 276 0.31 10.13 18.10
CA LYS A 276 0.84 10.87 19.25
C LYS A 276 1.26 9.94 20.39
N SER A 277 0.46 8.90 20.67
CA SER A 277 0.79 7.91 21.69
C SER A 277 2.11 7.19 21.40
N LEU A 278 2.31 6.77 20.15
CA LEU A 278 3.53 6.08 19.73
C LEU A 278 4.73 7.04 19.67
N ALA A 279 4.53 8.26 19.17
CA ALA A 279 5.58 9.29 19.13
C ALA A 279 6.07 9.65 20.53
N ALA A 280 5.17 9.75 21.51
CA ALA A 280 5.55 9.97 22.93
C ALA A 280 6.37 8.79 23.48
N ALA A 281 6.00 7.54 23.15
CA ALA A 281 6.75 6.35 23.57
C ALA A 281 8.16 6.31 22.94
N LEU A 282 8.29 6.67 21.65
CA LEU A 282 9.57 6.76 20.96
C LEU A 282 10.47 7.83 21.61
N GLU A 283 9.92 8.99 21.94
CA GLU A 283 10.65 10.08 22.60
C GLU A 283 11.07 9.70 24.02
N GLN A 284 10.21 9.05 24.79
CA GLN A 284 10.54 8.53 26.11
C GLN A 284 11.68 7.51 26.07
N TRP A 285 11.67 6.60 25.08
CA TRP A 285 12.76 5.66 24.83
C TRP A 285 14.09 6.40 24.52
N ARG A 286 14.04 7.40 23.64
CA ARG A 286 15.19 8.22 23.29
C ARG A 286 15.78 8.94 24.50
N ALA A 287 14.92 9.60 25.27
CA ALA A 287 15.31 10.34 26.48
C ALA A 287 15.87 9.41 27.59
N ALA A 288 15.28 8.21 27.74
CA ALA A 288 15.80 7.20 28.66
C ALA A 288 17.20 6.73 28.25
N TRP A 289 17.47 6.58 26.96
CA TRP A 289 18.81 6.23 26.49
C TRP A 289 19.82 7.33 26.75
N GLU A 290 19.49 8.61 26.49
CA GLU A 290 20.34 9.75 26.76
C GLU A 290 20.63 9.95 28.25
N SER A 291 19.68 9.63 29.14
CA SER A 291 19.88 9.73 30.59
C SER A 291 20.89 8.73 31.16
N ARG A 292 21.26 7.70 30.39
CA ARG A 292 22.12 6.57 30.79
C ARG A 292 21.54 5.72 31.93
N ASP A 293 20.29 5.95 32.31
CA ASP A 293 19.54 5.07 33.21
C ASP A 293 19.15 3.82 32.40
N THR A 294 19.99 2.79 32.52
CA THR A 294 19.84 1.58 31.73
C THR A 294 18.55 0.82 32.09
N GLU A 295 18.11 0.84 33.34
CA GLU A 295 16.85 0.22 33.75
C GLU A 295 15.65 0.93 33.09
N ARG A 296 15.63 2.25 33.14
CA ARG A 296 14.61 3.06 32.48
C ARG A 296 14.60 2.84 30.97
N TYR A 297 15.78 2.75 30.34
CA TYR A 297 15.91 2.44 28.92
C TYR A 297 15.38 1.03 28.58
N LEU A 298 15.80 0.01 29.34
CA LEU A 298 15.38 -1.39 29.13
C LEU A 298 13.88 -1.60 29.43
N ALA A 299 13.28 -0.75 30.26
CA ALA A 299 11.85 -0.76 30.50
C ALA A 299 11.00 -0.51 29.25
N HIS A 300 11.58 0.03 28.16
CA HIS A 300 10.90 0.16 26.87
C HIS A 300 10.92 -1.10 26.01
N TYR A 301 11.65 -2.14 26.42
CA TYR A 301 11.74 -3.40 25.66
C TYR A 301 10.81 -4.45 26.23
N SER A 302 10.21 -5.25 25.36
CA SER A 302 9.39 -6.40 25.72
C SER A 302 10.27 -7.54 26.26
N ALA A 303 9.75 -8.36 27.16
CA ALA A 303 10.40 -9.61 27.55
C ALA A 303 10.59 -10.58 26.35
N ARG A 304 9.78 -10.43 25.29
CA ARG A 304 9.88 -11.17 24.03
C ARG A 304 10.83 -10.55 23.02
N PHE A 305 11.56 -9.49 23.40
CA PHE A 305 12.48 -8.79 22.51
C PHE A 305 13.57 -9.71 21.95
N SER A 306 13.90 -9.50 20.68
CA SER A 306 15.15 -10.02 20.10
C SER A 306 15.67 -9.10 19.00
N SER A 307 16.98 -9.12 18.80
CA SER A 307 17.69 -8.39 17.72
C SER A 307 18.85 -9.26 17.23
N GLY A 308 18.80 -9.67 15.96
CA GLY A 308 19.75 -10.66 15.44
C GLY A 308 19.74 -11.95 16.28
N THR A 309 20.88 -12.30 16.86
CA THR A 309 21.04 -13.49 17.73
C THR A 309 20.78 -13.19 19.20
N GLN A 310 20.55 -11.94 19.60
CA GLN A 310 20.38 -11.53 20.98
C GLN A 310 18.91 -11.60 21.40
N ASN A 311 18.62 -12.29 22.50
CA ASN A 311 17.33 -12.21 23.20
C ASN A 311 17.33 -11.02 24.20
N ALA A 312 16.20 -10.80 24.88
CA ALA A 312 16.04 -9.69 25.80
C ALA A 312 17.12 -9.67 26.93
N ALA A 313 17.48 -10.83 27.48
CA ALA A 313 18.47 -10.93 28.54
C ALA A 313 19.89 -10.60 28.04
N ALA A 314 20.29 -11.15 26.91
CA ALA A 314 21.58 -10.85 26.28
C ALA A 314 21.68 -9.36 25.88
N TRP A 315 20.58 -8.79 25.36
CA TRP A 315 20.49 -7.36 25.06
C TRP A 315 20.65 -6.49 26.31
N ALA A 316 19.96 -6.83 27.38
CA ALA A 316 20.08 -6.12 28.66
C ALA A 316 21.52 -6.12 29.18
N ALA A 317 22.15 -7.29 29.26
CA ALA A 317 23.54 -7.42 29.68
C ALA A 317 24.50 -6.58 28.81
N HIS A 318 24.31 -6.62 27.48
CA HIS A 318 25.08 -5.79 26.56
C HIS A 318 24.89 -4.28 26.82
N LYS A 319 23.64 -3.83 27.01
CA LYS A 319 23.33 -2.41 27.23
C LYS A 319 23.84 -1.91 28.59
N HIS A 320 23.80 -2.71 29.65
CA HIS A 320 24.43 -2.37 30.92
C HIS A 320 25.92 -2.11 30.74
N LYS A 321 26.64 -3.01 30.05
CA LYS A 321 28.08 -2.85 29.81
C LYS A 321 28.38 -1.62 28.97
N VAL A 322 27.63 -1.38 27.87
CA VAL A 322 27.90 -0.28 26.94
C VAL A 322 27.55 1.07 27.57
N ASN A 323 26.41 1.20 28.24
CA ASN A 323 25.98 2.47 28.83
C ASN A 323 26.84 2.88 30.04
N ALA A 324 27.27 1.91 30.87
CA ALA A 324 28.14 2.17 32.01
C ALA A 324 29.50 2.75 31.57
N ALA A 325 29.98 2.38 30.37
CA ALA A 325 31.25 2.87 29.84
C ALA A 325 31.19 4.27 29.21
N LYS A 326 30.02 4.95 29.22
CA LYS A 326 29.82 6.27 28.61
C LYS A 326 29.67 7.36 29.67
N SER A 327 30.32 8.50 29.44
CA SER A 327 30.13 9.71 30.28
C SER A 327 28.90 10.50 29.84
N TRP A 328 28.56 10.47 28.57
CA TRP A 328 27.35 11.06 28.00
C TRP A 328 26.89 10.31 26.73
N ILE A 329 25.59 10.40 26.42
CA ILE A 329 24.97 9.88 25.21
C ILE A 329 24.04 10.96 24.67
N LYS A 330 24.06 11.19 23.35
CA LYS A 330 23.08 11.98 22.60
C LYS A 330 22.54 11.19 21.44
N VAL A 331 21.22 11.24 21.23
CA VAL A 331 20.52 10.51 20.19
C VAL A 331 19.56 11.44 19.46
N GLY A 332 19.91 11.77 18.21
CA GLY A 332 18.99 12.45 17.28
C GLY A 332 18.16 11.45 16.52
N LEU A 333 16.87 11.74 16.35
CA LEU A 333 15.96 10.98 15.49
C LEU A 333 15.43 11.91 14.42
N SER A 334 15.51 11.47 13.16
CA SER A 334 14.96 12.17 12.01
C SER A 334 14.31 11.19 11.03
N GLN A 335 13.58 11.71 10.03
CA GLN A 335 12.92 10.90 9.01
C GLN A 335 12.05 9.76 9.60
N VAL A 336 11.25 10.09 10.62
CA VAL A 336 10.43 9.11 11.35
C VAL A 336 9.19 8.77 10.53
N SER A 337 8.99 7.48 10.24
CA SER A 337 7.76 6.92 9.68
C SER A 337 7.17 5.85 10.60
N MET A 338 5.85 5.76 10.65
CA MET A 338 5.11 4.87 11.54
C MET A 338 3.98 4.20 10.77
N PHE A 339 3.97 2.86 10.76
CA PHE A 339 2.96 2.06 10.07
C PHE A 339 2.43 0.98 10.99
N ARG A 340 1.10 0.84 11.09
CA ARG A 340 0.52 -0.35 11.72
C ARG A 340 0.84 -1.58 10.87
N TYR A 341 1.19 -2.65 11.54
CA TYR A 341 1.37 -3.92 10.85
C TYR A 341 -0.01 -4.55 10.59
N PRO A 342 -0.31 -4.95 9.35
CA PRO A 342 -1.61 -5.53 9.03
C PRO A 342 -1.91 -6.78 9.86
N ARG A 343 -3.18 -7.01 10.20
CA ARG A 343 -3.72 -8.08 11.07
C ARG A 343 -3.36 -8.00 12.56
N GLU A 344 -2.36 -7.24 12.91
CA GLU A 344 -1.88 -7.12 14.28
C GLU A 344 -2.39 -5.81 14.89
N ARG A 345 -3.43 -5.88 15.72
CA ARG A 345 -4.09 -4.66 16.26
C ARG A 345 -3.14 -3.72 16.99
N ASP A 346 -2.21 -4.29 17.75
CA ASP A 346 -1.33 -3.55 18.66
C ASP A 346 0.14 -3.70 18.26
N PHE A 347 0.41 -3.68 16.96
CA PHE A 347 1.73 -3.88 16.41
C PHE A 347 2.04 -2.84 15.34
N VAL A 348 3.15 -2.12 15.53
CA VAL A 348 3.54 -0.99 14.68
C VAL A 348 5.02 -1.11 14.32
N VAL A 349 5.36 -0.80 13.08
CA VAL A 349 6.72 -0.63 12.62
C VAL A 349 7.07 0.85 12.58
N VAL A 350 8.18 1.21 13.20
CA VAL A 350 8.74 2.57 13.23
C VAL A 350 10.11 2.53 12.57
N SER A 351 10.32 3.35 11.55
CA SER A 351 11.63 3.52 10.91
C SER A 351 12.08 4.95 11.04
N PHE A 352 13.37 5.17 11.26
CA PHE A 352 13.97 6.50 11.44
C PHE A 352 15.45 6.49 11.12
N GLU A 353 16.01 7.66 10.86
CA GLU A 353 17.43 7.90 10.87
C GLU A 353 17.86 8.25 12.28
N GLN A 354 18.85 7.53 12.80
CA GLN A 354 19.43 7.72 14.12
C GLN A 354 20.81 8.36 13.98
N ASP A 355 21.02 9.50 14.62
CA ASP A 355 22.36 10.10 14.86
C ASP A 355 22.74 9.84 16.34
N TYR A 356 23.64 8.89 16.56
CA TYR A 356 24.13 8.53 17.89
C TYR A 356 25.49 9.15 18.12
N ARG A 357 25.65 9.84 19.24
CA ARG A 357 26.94 10.42 19.69
C ARG A 357 27.18 10.13 21.16
N SER A 358 28.43 9.84 21.49
CA SER A 358 28.91 9.67 22.86
C SER A 358 30.38 10.13 22.94
N ASP A 359 30.95 10.10 24.12
CA ASP A 359 32.38 10.36 24.36
C ASP A 359 33.34 9.46 23.54
N THR A 360 32.90 8.28 23.11
CA THR A 360 33.79 7.28 22.46
C THR A 360 33.31 6.84 21.08
N LEU A 361 32.07 7.21 20.67
CA LEU A 361 31.50 6.75 19.40
C LEU A 361 30.53 7.79 18.81
N SER A 362 30.63 8.02 17.50
CA SER A 362 29.64 8.72 16.70
C SER A 362 29.23 7.81 15.55
N ASN A 363 27.93 7.61 15.36
CA ASN A 363 27.40 6.75 14.31
C ASN A 363 26.02 7.24 13.86
N ALA A 364 25.82 7.28 12.53
CA ALA A 364 24.52 7.53 11.93
C ALA A 364 24.06 6.28 11.15
N MET A 365 22.80 5.89 11.34
CA MET A 365 22.24 4.72 10.69
C MET A 365 20.72 4.83 10.53
N ARG A 366 20.19 4.19 9.49
CA ARG A 366 18.75 3.97 9.40
C ARG A 366 18.37 2.77 10.25
N LYS A 367 17.43 2.98 11.16
CA LYS A 367 16.97 1.97 12.12
C LYS A 367 15.49 1.67 11.92
N ARG A 368 15.14 0.42 12.19
CA ARG A 368 13.74 -0.04 12.24
C ARG A 368 13.47 -0.73 13.56
N GLN A 369 12.36 -0.35 14.18
CA GLN A 369 11.86 -0.94 15.41
C GLN A 369 10.43 -1.46 15.20
N TYR A 370 10.13 -2.61 15.79
CA TYR A 370 8.78 -3.14 15.87
C TYR A 370 8.29 -2.99 17.30
N TRP A 371 7.17 -2.32 17.44
CA TRP A 371 6.56 -1.99 18.72
C TRP A 371 5.27 -2.78 18.90
N VAL A 372 5.07 -3.33 20.11
CA VAL A 372 3.85 -4.04 20.52
C VAL A 372 3.26 -3.34 21.74
N ARG A 373 1.94 -3.35 21.87
CA ARG A 373 1.27 -2.82 23.05
C ARG A 373 1.14 -3.91 24.09
N GLU A 374 1.73 -3.73 25.26
CA GLU A 374 1.62 -4.60 26.43
C GLU A 374 0.90 -3.83 27.53
N GLY A 375 -0.39 -4.18 27.75
CA GLY A 375 -1.29 -3.36 28.58
C GLY A 375 -1.48 -1.95 28.02
N ALA A 376 -1.15 -0.93 28.81
CA ALA A 376 -1.24 0.48 28.39
C ALA A 376 0.05 1.02 27.74
N ARG A 377 1.12 0.22 27.64
CA ARG A 377 2.45 0.69 27.24
C ARG A 377 2.90 0.11 25.91
N TRP A 378 3.54 0.95 25.10
CA TRP A 378 4.29 0.50 23.93
C TRP A 378 5.64 -0.08 24.34
N LYS A 379 6.00 -1.25 23.78
CA LYS A 379 7.26 -1.96 24.02
C LYS A 379 7.90 -2.37 22.71
N ILE A 380 9.23 -2.27 22.64
CA ILE A 380 10.01 -2.72 21.48
C ILE A 380 10.17 -4.24 21.55
N ILE A 381 9.76 -4.95 20.49
CA ILE A 381 9.89 -6.41 20.38
C ILE A 381 11.02 -6.82 19.42
N TYR A 382 11.41 -5.93 18.52
CA TYR A 382 12.53 -6.09 17.59
C TYR A 382 13.15 -4.73 17.26
N GLU A 383 14.46 -4.72 17.06
CA GLU A 383 15.20 -3.57 16.57
C GLU A 383 16.35 -4.03 15.69
N GLY A 384 16.58 -3.33 14.56
CA GLY A 384 17.65 -3.63 13.62
C GLY A 384 17.93 -2.49 12.66
N ALA A 385 18.91 -2.66 11.78
CA ALA A 385 19.13 -1.78 10.63
C ALA A 385 17.96 -1.92 9.64
N ALA A 386 17.59 -0.80 8.96
CA ALA A 386 16.49 -0.73 8.02
C ALA A 386 16.98 -0.62 6.57
#